data_4a6c0e84961ba5f57bf42ffdc51a640e
#
_entry.id   4a6c0e84961ba5f57bf42ffdc51a640e
#
_cell.length_a   1.000
_cell.length_b   1.000
_cell.length_c   1.000
_cell.angle_alpha   90.00
_cell.angle_beta   90.00
_cell.angle_gamma   90.00
#
_symmetry.space_group_name_H-M   'P 1'
#
loop_
_entity.id
_entity.type
_entity.pdbx_description
1 polymer ?
#
loop_
_entity_poly.entity_id
_entity_poly.type
_entity_poly.pdbx_seq_one_letter_code
_entity_poly.pdbx_strand_id
1 'polypeptide(L)'
;MQATLLAVALPLLCGAALAQAPWQPEEYPISYWVGPPREFNTLAAWQTVKDCNFTVCGQYGGYSRADNRTRLDFCAQLGLKAMIVDGRTSWEAAAYEGHAELIKSLVADYGSHPATYGYFILDEPSADRFPALAKVSQELQRQDPGHLPYINLLPTYASPTQLGTPTYAEHLERFLSQVKPAVLSYDHYALLKDGSDRVDYFENLELIRDYGRRYGVPTWNILLSLPHLNYREPSADEMRWQVYTSLAYGSKGLMWFTYWTLPAWEKEFGGCAIVNPKGEPARLYPIVKQLNGETRVLGKTLLGLTSTGVYHSGQVPLGCTRLGVDALIQLPGDLPLLIGFFTDASGQQYAMLVNRDHAQPVEATLALKPHVTGLTEIRAADGAEQPLALAAGKAKLSLEAGGGRLLRLTTAFAYAELPQPLTALDFHFNTAADLEGWGGLNSLTQPVVKDGTLTLTFAGADPFLVRSFLRLRPDQYSKIRVRLRLESGNPEGQFFWTSSEEPGFADNKYLSFPLQPDGQWHEYTIPVGEHPLWQGKAIRAIRLDPTTGGATPGSKVEIDWIKGE
;
A
#
# COMPACT_ATOMS: atom_id res chain seq x y z
N MET A 1 20.43 0.39 79.80
CA MET A 1 20.99 -0.21 78.57
C MET A 1 19.82 -0.69 77.69
N GLN A 2 19.37 0.16 76.76
CA GLN A 2 18.33 -0.17 75.80
C GLN A 2 19.02 -0.51 74.48
N ALA A 3 18.77 -1.71 73.97
CA ALA A 3 19.27 -2.16 72.67
C ALA A 3 18.25 -1.80 71.61
N THR A 4 18.64 -0.95 70.68
CA THR A 4 17.84 -0.55 69.50
C THR A 4 18.12 -1.54 68.38
N LEU A 5 17.12 -2.29 67.98
CA LEU A 5 17.15 -3.14 66.76
C LEU A 5 16.90 -2.27 65.50
N LEU A 6 17.91 -2.15 64.64
CA LEU A 6 17.78 -1.58 63.31
C LEU A 6 17.22 -2.67 62.36
N ALA A 7 16.02 -2.47 61.86
CA ALA A 7 15.47 -3.25 60.78
C ALA A 7 15.95 -2.68 59.43
N VAL A 8 16.77 -3.44 58.70
CA VAL A 8 17.18 -3.13 57.32
C VAL A 8 16.09 -3.62 56.38
N ALA A 9 15.35 -2.71 55.78
CA ALA A 9 14.42 -3.00 54.71
C ALA A 9 15.20 -3.12 53.38
N LEU A 10 15.28 -4.31 52.81
CA LEU A 10 15.71 -4.50 51.42
C LEU A 10 14.60 -3.98 50.49
N PRO A 11 14.92 -3.14 49.49
CA PRO A 11 13.96 -2.83 48.43
C PRO A 11 13.81 -4.04 47.53
N LEU A 12 12.59 -4.56 47.41
CA LEU A 12 12.18 -5.44 46.33
C LEU A 12 12.25 -4.64 45.02
N LEU A 13 13.32 -4.85 44.25
CA LEU A 13 13.40 -4.46 42.84
C LEU A 13 12.39 -5.31 42.07
N CYS A 14 11.18 -4.79 41.92
CA CYS A 14 10.22 -5.28 40.95
C CYS A 14 10.80 -4.96 39.58
N GLY A 15 11.47 -5.93 38.94
CA GLY A 15 11.96 -5.82 37.58
C GLY A 15 10.75 -5.66 36.65
N ALA A 16 10.42 -4.42 36.29
CA ALA A 16 9.58 -4.18 35.14
C ALA A 16 10.31 -4.80 33.94
N ALA A 17 9.80 -5.89 33.41
CA ALA A 17 10.24 -6.41 32.14
C ALA A 17 10.05 -5.26 31.14
N LEU A 18 11.15 -4.70 30.66
CA LEU A 18 11.13 -3.74 29.55
C LEU A 18 10.39 -4.44 28.41
N ALA A 19 9.22 -3.95 28.05
CA ALA A 19 8.51 -4.42 26.88
C ALA A 19 9.49 -4.31 25.71
N GLN A 20 9.82 -5.45 25.11
CA GLN A 20 10.73 -5.48 23.97
C GLN A 20 10.12 -4.61 22.87
N ALA A 21 10.94 -3.76 22.25
CA ALA A 21 10.49 -2.89 21.17
C ALA A 21 9.88 -3.74 20.03
N PRO A 22 8.80 -3.28 19.39
CA PRO A 22 8.21 -3.99 18.27
C PRO A 22 9.26 -4.19 17.16
N TRP A 23 9.12 -5.27 16.39
CA TRP A 23 10.02 -5.60 15.30
C TRP A 23 10.25 -4.39 14.37
N GLN A 24 11.52 -4.15 14.02
CA GLN A 24 11.94 -3.12 13.08
C GLN A 24 13.07 -3.67 12.20
N PRO A 25 13.10 -3.37 10.89
CA PRO A 25 14.17 -3.84 10.02
C PRO A 25 15.47 -3.06 10.26
N GLU A 26 16.61 -3.77 10.28
CA GLU A 26 17.96 -3.16 10.36
C GLU A 26 18.39 -2.48 9.05
N GLU A 27 17.96 -3.04 7.91
CA GLU A 27 18.15 -2.47 6.58
C GLU A 27 16.85 -2.56 5.77
N TYR A 28 16.76 -1.82 4.66
CA TYR A 28 15.56 -1.84 3.81
C TYR A 28 15.29 -3.25 3.30
N PRO A 29 14.13 -3.85 3.63
CA PRO A 29 13.80 -5.21 3.24
C PRO A 29 13.55 -5.31 1.74
N ILE A 30 14.35 -6.12 1.07
CA ILE A 30 14.17 -6.48 -0.33
C ILE A 30 14.13 -7.98 -0.41
N SER A 31 12.98 -8.52 -0.76
CA SER A 31 12.69 -9.95 -0.71
C SER A 31 12.02 -10.44 -2.00
N TYR A 32 11.53 -11.65 -1.99
CA TYR A 32 10.86 -12.29 -3.12
C TYR A 32 9.96 -13.44 -2.67
N TRP A 33 9.06 -13.83 -3.57
CA TRP A 33 8.32 -15.08 -3.51
C TRP A 33 9.04 -16.15 -4.33
N VAL A 34 8.87 -17.42 -3.93
CA VAL A 34 9.45 -18.60 -4.58
C VAL A 34 10.96 -18.49 -4.72
N GLY A 35 11.66 -18.88 -3.68
CA GLY A 35 13.12 -19.01 -3.66
C GLY A 35 13.62 -20.30 -4.32
N PRO A 36 14.93 -20.59 -4.23
CA PRO A 36 15.50 -21.85 -4.70
C PRO A 36 14.74 -23.04 -4.14
N PRO A 37 14.31 -24.02 -4.96
CA PRO A 37 13.66 -25.21 -4.46
C PRO A 37 14.63 -26.11 -3.68
N ARG A 38 14.10 -27.13 -2.98
CA ARG A 38 14.86 -27.95 -2.05
C ARG A 38 16.12 -28.57 -2.66
N GLU A 39 16.04 -29.04 -3.89
CA GLU A 39 17.16 -29.62 -4.64
C GLU A 39 18.27 -28.61 -4.97
N PHE A 40 17.95 -27.31 -4.91
CA PHE A 40 18.89 -26.19 -5.08
C PHE A 40 19.22 -25.49 -3.76
N ASN A 41 18.94 -26.11 -2.61
CA ASN A 41 19.33 -25.54 -1.31
C ASN A 41 20.84 -25.67 -1.10
N THR A 42 21.62 -24.90 -1.87
CA THR A 42 23.09 -24.89 -1.90
C THR A 42 23.63 -23.48 -1.67
N LEU A 43 24.85 -23.39 -1.13
CA LEU A 43 25.50 -22.08 -0.92
C LEU A 43 25.59 -21.27 -2.23
N ALA A 44 25.85 -21.91 -3.37
CA ALA A 44 25.94 -21.25 -4.67
C ALA A 44 24.60 -20.60 -5.11
N ALA A 45 23.45 -21.28 -4.89
CA ALA A 45 22.16 -20.71 -5.19
C ALA A 45 21.84 -19.49 -4.30
N TRP A 46 22.18 -19.55 -3.01
CA TRP A 46 22.02 -18.40 -2.10
C TRP A 46 23.02 -17.27 -2.38
N GLN A 47 24.22 -17.59 -2.89
CA GLN A 47 25.15 -16.57 -3.40
C GLN A 47 24.53 -15.80 -4.58
N THR A 48 23.86 -16.48 -5.50
CA THR A 48 23.15 -15.83 -6.62
C THR A 48 22.06 -14.88 -6.13
N VAL A 49 21.33 -15.23 -5.06
CA VAL A 49 20.38 -14.34 -4.38
C VAL A 49 21.09 -13.09 -3.82
N LYS A 50 22.20 -13.29 -3.10
CA LYS A 50 23.02 -12.19 -2.55
C LYS A 50 23.53 -11.26 -3.63
N ASP A 51 24.04 -11.82 -4.74
CA ASP A 51 24.59 -11.07 -5.87
C ASP A 51 23.54 -10.24 -6.60
N CYS A 52 22.26 -10.61 -6.48
CA CYS A 52 21.11 -9.86 -6.96
C CYS A 52 20.64 -8.75 -5.99
N ASN A 53 21.44 -8.44 -4.96
CA ASN A 53 21.18 -7.41 -3.96
C ASN A 53 19.93 -7.59 -3.11
N PHE A 54 19.42 -8.81 -2.95
CA PHE A 54 18.39 -9.11 -1.95
C PHE A 54 18.96 -9.01 -0.54
N THR A 55 18.13 -8.61 0.42
CA THR A 55 18.48 -8.53 1.84
C THR A 55 17.80 -9.62 2.65
N VAL A 56 16.62 -10.06 2.21
CA VAL A 56 15.83 -11.10 2.87
C VAL A 56 15.49 -12.20 1.86
N CYS A 57 15.87 -13.44 2.17
CA CYS A 57 15.44 -14.60 1.43
C CYS A 57 13.96 -14.89 1.71
N GLY A 58 13.13 -14.78 0.67
CA GLY A 58 11.69 -14.95 0.72
C GLY A 58 11.25 -16.39 1.02
N GLN A 59 9.94 -16.57 1.13
CA GLN A 59 9.36 -17.87 1.42
C GLN A 59 9.45 -18.83 0.24
N TYR A 60 9.61 -20.10 0.57
CA TYR A 60 9.37 -21.23 -0.30
C TYR A 60 8.85 -22.40 0.55
N GLY A 61 7.74 -22.99 0.15
CA GLY A 61 7.17 -24.16 0.82
C GLY A 61 7.96 -25.44 0.55
N GLY A 62 7.74 -26.47 1.37
CA GLY A 62 8.31 -27.80 1.16
C GLY A 62 9.67 -28.05 1.81
N TYR A 63 10.26 -27.10 2.51
CA TYR A 63 11.46 -27.32 3.30
C TYR A 63 11.12 -28.06 4.60
N SER A 64 11.92 -29.10 4.90
CA SER A 64 11.92 -29.73 6.22
C SER A 64 12.58 -28.80 7.25
N ARG A 65 12.46 -29.15 8.53
CA ARG A 65 13.19 -28.45 9.59
C ARG A 65 14.72 -28.44 9.35
N ALA A 66 15.29 -29.54 8.85
CA ALA A 66 16.71 -29.63 8.54
C ALA A 66 17.07 -28.74 7.34
N ASP A 67 16.24 -28.72 6.29
CA ASP A 67 16.46 -27.85 5.12
C ASP A 67 16.41 -26.36 5.50
N ASN A 68 15.45 -25.95 6.36
CA ASN A 68 15.39 -24.59 6.87
C ASN A 68 16.63 -24.20 7.67
N ARG A 69 17.17 -25.09 8.50
CA ARG A 69 18.42 -24.83 9.24
C ARG A 69 19.62 -24.67 8.31
N THR A 70 19.79 -25.59 7.35
CA THR A 70 20.85 -25.48 6.32
C THR A 70 20.73 -24.18 5.53
N ARG A 71 19.52 -23.78 5.16
CA ARG A 71 19.24 -22.50 4.50
C ARG A 71 19.65 -21.32 5.37
N LEU A 72 19.30 -21.32 6.65
CA LEU A 72 19.69 -20.27 7.60
C LEU A 72 21.20 -20.17 7.75
N ASP A 73 21.92 -21.32 7.83
CA ASP A 73 23.38 -21.35 7.88
C ASP A 73 24.03 -20.70 6.65
N PHE A 74 23.53 -21.01 5.45
CA PHE A 74 23.99 -20.34 4.22
C PHE A 74 23.68 -18.86 4.21
N CYS A 75 22.46 -18.47 4.62
CA CYS A 75 22.09 -17.07 4.73
C CYS A 75 23.00 -16.31 5.70
N ALA A 76 23.32 -16.88 6.86
CA ALA A 76 24.24 -16.28 7.83
C ALA A 76 25.65 -16.08 7.25
N GLN A 77 26.18 -17.08 6.56
CA GLN A 77 27.50 -16.97 5.88
C GLN A 77 27.53 -15.84 4.84
N LEU A 78 26.42 -15.59 4.18
CA LEU A 78 26.30 -14.58 3.12
C LEU A 78 25.83 -13.20 3.63
N GLY A 79 25.54 -13.05 4.94
CA GLY A 79 24.96 -11.82 5.49
C GLY A 79 23.57 -11.54 4.93
N LEU A 80 22.77 -12.61 4.71
CA LEU A 80 21.37 -12.56 4.35
C LEU A 80 20.51 -12.93 5.56
N LYS A 81 19.27 -12.48 5.57
CA LYS A 81 18.24 -12.97 6.48
C LYS A 81 17.27 -13.87 5.72
N ALA A 82 16.43 -14.66 6.40
CA ALA A 82 15.48 -15.54 5.74
C ALA A 82 14.12 -15.60 6.47
N MET A 83 13.06 -15.59 5.67
CA MET A 83 11.69 -15.87 6.12
C MET A 83 11.50 -17.38 6.26
N ILE A 84 11.03 -17.85 7.41
CA ILE A 84 10.78 -19.27 7.67
C ILE A 84 9.36 -19.63 7.26
N VAL A 85 9.22 -20.74 6.51
CA VAL A 85 7.94 -21.41 6.24
C VAL A 85 7.90 -22.70 7.03
N ASP A 86 6.93 -22.87 7.93
CA ASP A 86 6.77 -24.05 8.77
C ASP A 86 5.29 -24.24 9.11
N GLY A 87 4.78 -25.45 9.00
CA GLY A 87 3.35 -25.76 9.22
C GLY A 87 2.83 -25.40 10.62
N ARG A 88 3.72 -25.18 11.59
CA ARG A 88 3.33 -24.75 12.95
C ARG A 88 2.80 -23.31 12.99
N THR A 89 3.04 -22.50 11.94
CA THR A 89 2.49 -21.13 11.81
C THR A 89 1.17 -21.10 11.04
N SER A 90 0.66 -22.24 10.57
CA SER A 90 -0.58 -22.24 9.79
C SER A 90 -1.77 -21.75 10.63
N TRP A 91 -2.73 -21.11 9.96
CA TRP A 91 -3.94 -20.62 10.62
C TRP A 91 -4.77 -21.75 11.24
N GLU A 92 -4.71 -22.97 10.69
CA GLU A 92 -5.34 -24.16 11.26
C GLU A 92 -4.74 -24.53 12.61
N ALA A 93 -3.45 -24.27 12.82
CA ALA A 93 -2.79 -24.53 14.10
C ALA A 93 -3.42 -23.73 15.26
N ALA A 94 -4.03 -22.57 14.98
CA ALA A 94 -4.74 -21.77 15.99
C ALA A 94 -5.97 -22.45 16.58
N ALA A 95 -6.50 -23.51 15.92
CA ALA A 95 -7.62 -24.30 16.41
C ALA A 95 -7.20 -25.35 17.44
N TYR A 96 -5.92 -25.68 17.54
CA TYR A 96 -5.42 -26.66 18.51
C TYR A 96 -5.26 -26.06 19.90
N GLU A 97 -5.67 -26.78 20.93
CA GLU A 97 -5.56 -26.38 22.32
C GLU A 97 -4.10 -26.06 22.72
N GLY A 98 -3.14 -26.78 22.14
CA GLY A 98 -1.70 -26.62 22.39
C GLY A 98 -0.98 -25.69 21.41
N HIS A 99 -1.65 -24.79 20.67
CA HIS A 99 -1.00 -24.01 19.62
C HIS A 99 0.16 -23.15 20.15
N ALA A 100 0.08 -22.63 21.37
CA ALA A 100 1.16 -21.84 21.99
C ALA A 100 2.45 -22.68 22.18
N GLU A 101 2.35 -23.97 22.49
CA GLU A 101 3.50 -24.87 22.57
C GLU A 101 4.06 -25.20 21.17
N LEU A 102 3.22 -25.25 20.12
CA LEU A 102 3.69 -25.38 18.75
C LEU A 102 4.55 -24.16 18.36
N ILE A 103 4.07 -22.94 18.62
CA ILE A 103 4.84 -21.70 18.40
C ILE A 103 6.13 -21.70 19.22
N LYS A 104 6.07 -22.10 20.49
CA LYS A 104 7.26 -22.20 21.35
C LYS A 104 8.31 -23.16 20.77
N SER A 105 7.88 -24.30 20.24
CA SER A 105 8.77 -25.25 19.60
C SER A 105 9.37 -24.71 18.29
N LEU A 106 8.61 -23.90 17.53
CA LEU A 106 9.08 -23.21 16.34
C LEU A 106 10.17 -22.20 16.69
N VAL A 107 9.91 -21.35 17.69
CA VAL A 107 10.86 -20.34 18.18
C VAL A 107 12.13 -20.98 18.73
N ALA A 108 12.02 -22.09 19.47
CA ALA A 108 13.18 -22.87 19.92
C ALA A 108 14.04 -23.42 18.77
N ASP A 109 13.41 -23.69 17.62
CA ASP A 109 14.13 -24.20 16.44
C ASP A 109 14.86 -23.12 15.66
N TYR A 110 14.31 -21.90 15.56
CA TYR A 110 14.78 -20.89 14.60
C TYR A 110 15.07 -19.53 15.23
N GLY A 111 14.39 -19.16 16.34
CA GLY A 111 14.43 -17.80 16.88
C GLY A 111 15.80 -17.31 17.33
N SER A 112 16.71 -18.21 17.77
CA SER A 112 18.07 -17.83 18.14
C SER A 112 19.04 -17.77 16.96
N HIS A 113 18.61 -18.16 15.75
CA HIS A 113 19.51 -18.17 14.61
C HIS A 113 19.69 -16.77 14.01
N PRO A 114 20.95 -16.28 13.81
CA PRO A 114 21.20 -14.90 13.40
C PRO A 114 20.62 -14.52 12.03
N ALA A 115 20.33 -15.49 11.16
CA ALA A 115 19.73 -15.25 9.86
C ALA A 115 18.19 -15.34 9.86
N THR A 116 17.55 -15.66 10.96
CA THR A 116 16.09 -15.64 11.02
C THR A 116 15.59 -14.20 10.90
N TYR A 117 14.68 -13.96 9.96
CA TYR A 117 14.04 -12.67 9.75
C TYR A 117 12.61 -12.65 10.30
N GLY A 118 11.92 -13.75 10.11
CA GLY A 118 10.53 -13.87 10.52
C GLY A 118 9.91 -15.18 10.06
N TYR A 119 8.61 -15.27 10.24
CA TYR A 119 7.80 -16.45 10.02
C TYR A 119 6.65 -16.13 9.06
N PHE A 120 6.61 -16.83 7.93
CA PHE A 120 5.49 -16.77 7.00
C PHE A 120 4.28 -17.48 7.60
N ILE A 121 3.13 -16.84 7.57
CA ILE A 121 1.88 -17.39 8.13
C ILE A 121 0.91 -17.77 7.00
N LEU A 122 0.49 -16.81 6.18
CA LEU A 122 -0.49 -17.07 5.14
C LEU A 122 -0.42 -16.02 4.03
N ASP A 123 -0.81 -16.45 2.83
CA ASP A 123 -1.01 -15.64 1.65
C ASP A 123 -2.49 -15.38 1.42
N GLU A 124 -2.84 -14.16 1.06
CA GLU A 124 -4.16 -13.71 0.61
C GLU A 124 -5.36 -14.25 1.43
N PRO A 125 -5.36 -14.10 2.76
CA PRO A 125 -6.46 -14.61 3.58
C PRO A 125 -7.76 -13.84 3.34
N SER A 126 -8.88 -14.55 3.27
CA SER A 126 -10.22 -13.96 3.44
C SER A 126 -10.43 -13.53 4.90
N ALA A 127 -11.28 -12.53 5.13
CA ALA A 127 -11.49 -11.91 6.45
C ALA A 127 -12.06 -12.88 7.51
N ASP A 128 -12.68 -13.97 7.11
CA ASP A 128 -13.14 -15.03 8.01
C ASP A 128 -11.99 -15.72 8.75
N ARG A 129 -10.76 -15.68 8.21
CA ARG A 129 -9.55 -16.24 8.83
C ARG A 129 -8.84 -15.30 9.80
N PHE A 130 -9.19 -14.01 9.82
CA PHE A 130 -8.50 -13.02 10.65
C PHE A 130 -8.50 -13.34 12.14
N PRO A 131 -9.58 -13.89 12.75
CA PRO A 131 -9.53 -14.28 14.17
C PRO A 131 -8.50 -15.39 14.47
N ALA A 132 -8.30 -16.34 13.57
CA ALA A 132 -7.28 -17.39 13.73
C ALA A 132 -5.87 -16.83 13.50
N LEU A 133 -5.69 -16.01 12.45
CA LEU A 133 -4.42 -15.33 12.16
C LEU A 133 -3.98 -14.40 13.28
N ALA A 134 -4.93 -13.72 13.92
CA ALA A 134 -4.65 -12.88 15.09
C ALA A 134 -4.02 -13.69 16.23
N LYS A 135 -4.54 -14.88 16.53
CA LYS A 135 -3.96 -15.77 17.56
C LYS A 135 -2.53 -16.18 17.23
N VAL A 136 -2.27 -16.61 15.98
CA VAL A 136 -0.92 -17.04 15.56
C VAL A 136 0.05 -15.86 15.58
N SER A 137 -0.33 -14.72 14.98
CA SER A 137 0.52 -13.53 14.89
C SER A 137 0.85 -12.95 16.26
N GLN A 138 -0.14 -12.80 17.14
CA GLN A 138 0.06 -12.27 18.48
C GLN A 138 0.89 -13.21 19.36
N GLU A 139 0.71 -14.53 19.20
CA GLU A 139 1.51 -15.51 19.94
C GLU A 139 2.98 -15.48 19.49
N LEU A 140 3.24 -15.34 18.18
CA LEU A 140 4.60 -15.15 17.66
C LEU A 140 5.21 -13.84 18.21
N GLN A 141 4.48 -12.73 18.14
CA GLN A 141 4.95 -11.45 18.69
C GLN A 141 5.24 -11.52 20.20
N ARG A 142 4.46 -12.32 20.95
CA ARG A 142 4.67 -12.52 22.39
C ARG A 142 5.90 -13.34 22.70
N GLN A 143 6.15 -14.43 21.93
CA GLN A 143 7.23 -15.37 22.19
C GLN A 143 8.56 -14.98 21.53
N ASP A 144 8.49 -14.31 20.39
CA ASP A 144 9.63 -13.93 19.57
C ASP A 144 9.44 -12.53 18.94
N PRO A 145 9.40 -11.46 19.76
CA PRO A 145 9.08 -10.09 19.32
C PRO A 145 10.15 -9.50 18.39
N GLY A 146 11.33 -10.09 18.31
CA GLY A 146 12.43 -9.68 17.42
C GLY A 146 12.26 -10.13 15.96
N HIS A 147 11.31 -11.01 15.66
CA HIS A 147 11.10 -11.55 14.33
C HIS A 147 9.70 -11.27 13.78
N LEU A 148 9.62 -11.06 12.46
CA LEU A 148 8.41 -10.66 11.77
C LEU A 148 7.41 -11.82 11.59
N PRO A 149 6.19 -11.76 12.16
CA PRO A 149 5.07 -12.59 11.71
C PRO A 149 4.50 -11.99 10.42
N TYR A 150 4.63 -12.70 9.29
CA TYR A 150 4.34 -12.16 7.97
C TYR A 150 3.09 -12.77 7.34
N ILE A 151 2.19 -11.89 6.90
CA ILE A 151 0.97 -12.20 6.15
C ILE A 151 0.92 -11.25 4.96
N ASN A 152 0.58 -11.76 3.77
CA ASN A 152 0.31 -10.97 2.58
C ASN A 152 -1.18 -10.87 2.32
N LEU A 153 -1.67 -9.71 1.92
CA LEU A 153 -3.08 -9.45 1.63
C LEU A 153 -3.38 -9.42 0.13
N LEU A 154 -4.64 -9.67 -0.18
CA LEU A 154 -5.26 -9.49 -1.49
C LEU A 154 -5.19 -8.02 -1.95
N PRO A 155 -5.22 -7.75 -3.28
CA PRO A 155 -5.31 -6.41 -3.87
C PRO A 155 -6.76 -5.89 -3.97
N THR A 156 -6.90 -4.62 -4.39
CA THR A 156 -8.19 -3.94 -4.61
C THR A 156 -9.12 -4.66 -5.60
N TYR A 157 -8.56 -5.37 -6.58
CA TYR A 157 -9.36 -6.09 -7.59
C TYR A 157 -9.85 -7.48 -7.14
N ALA A 158 -9.57 -7.88 -5.91
CA ALA A 158 -10.13 -9.11 -5.35
C ALA A 158 -11.64 -8.97 -5.14
N SER A 159 -12.37 -10.03 -5.49
CA SER A 159 -13.83 -10.05 -5.33
C SER A 159 -14.24 -10.02 -3.86
N PRO A 160 -15.46 -9.57 -3.53
CA PRO A 160 -15.99 -9.62 -2.15
C PRO A 160 -15.93 -11.01 -1.53
N THR A 161 -16.09 -12.07 -2.34
CA THR A 161 -15.97 -13.47 -1.89
C THR A 161 -14.52 -13.81 -1.49
N GLN A 162 -13.53 -13.35 -2.25
CA GLN A 162 -12.11 -13.55 -1.90
C GLN A 162 -11.73 -12.74 -0.66
N LEU A 163 -12.17 -11.48 -0.61
CA LEU A 163 -11.92 -10.59 0.53
C LEU A 163 -12.62 -11.07 1.83
N GLY A 164 -13.79 -11.72 1.72
CA GLY A 164 -14.66 -12.00 2.86
C GLY A 164 -15.28 -10.73 3.47
N THR A 165 -15.30 -9.64 2.69
CA THR A 165 -15.89 -8.34 3.03
C THR A 165 -16.49 -7.70 1.79
N PRO A 166 -17.49 -6.83 1.91
CA PRO A 166 -18.07 -6.12 0.78
C PRO A 166 -17.10 -5.22 0.03
N THR A 167 -16.11 -4.62 0.72
CA THR A 167 -15.14 -3.70 0.15
C THR A 167 -13.71 -4.00 0.60
N TYR A 168 -12.73 -3.58 -0.21
CA TYR A 168 -11.32 -3.68 0.14
C TYR A 168 -10.97 -2.81 1.37
N ALA A 169 -11.57 -1.64 1.49
CA ALA A 169 -11.39 -0.77 2.65
C ALA A 169 -11.80 -1.46 3.97
N GLU A 170 -12.91 -2.18 3.97
CA GLU A 170 -13.35 -2.97 5.13
C GLU A 170 -12.40 -4.15 5.42
N HIS A 171 -11.89 -4.79 4.38
CA HIS A 171 -10.89 -5.85 4.52
C HIS A 171 -9.63 -5.35 5.23
N LEU A 172 -9.08 -4.19 4.81
CA LEU A 172 -7.93 -3.55 5.46
C LEU A 172 -8.24 -3.16 6.91
N GLU A 173 -9.39 -2.57 7.16
CA GLU A 173 -9.81 -2.16 8.50
C GLU A 173 -9.91 -3.35 9.46
N ARG A 174 -10.58 -4.44 9.03
CA ARG A 174 -10.70 -5.67 9.82
C ARG A 174 -9.33 -6.31 10.07
N PHE A 175 -8.48 -6.38 9.06
CA PHE A 175 -7.14 -6.94 9.21
C PHE A 175 -6.32 -6.17 10.25
N LEU A 176 -6.21 -4.86 10.07
CA LEU A 176 -5.39 -4.01 10.94
C LEU A 176 -5.91 -3.96 12.39
N SER A 177 -7.22 -3.92 12.57
CA SER A 177 -7.82 -3.86 13.91
C SER A 177 -7.78 -5.19 14.66
N GLN A 178 -7.95 -6.33 13.97
CA GLN A 178 -8.04 -7.65 14.58
C GLN A 178 -6.69 -8.36 14.66
N VAL A 179 -5.94 -8.42 13.55
CA VAL A 179 -4.65 -9.14 13.48
C VAL A 179 -3.53 -8.33 14.11
N LYS A 180 -3.57 -7.00 13.98
CA LYS A 180 -2.55 -6.06 14.48
C LYS A 180 -1.14 -6.44 13.96
N PRO A 181 -0.96 -6.48 12.63
CA PRO A 181 0.27 -6.97 12.01
C PRO A 181 1.43 -6.02 12.26
N ALA A 182 2.66 -6.53 12.18
CA ALA A 182 3.87 -5.71 12.23
C ALA A 182 4.14 -4.98 10.90
N VAL A 183 3.65 -5.51 9.79
CA VAL A 183 3.70 -4.89 8.45
C VAL A 183 2.36 -5.10 7.74
N LEU A 184 1.98 -4.14 6.90
CA LEU A 184 0.86 -4.25 5.97
C LEU A 184 1.43 -4.57 4.59
N SER A 185 1.45 -5.84 4.21
CA SER A 185 1.92 -6.34 2.93
C SER A 185 0.77 -6.70 2.02
N TYR A 186 0.92 -6.44 0.73
CA TYR A 186 -0.04 -6.79 -0.31
C TYR A 186 0.67 -6.97 -1.65
N ASP A 187 0.00 -7.58 -2.61
CA ASP A 187 0.39 -7.59 -4.01
C ASP A 187 -0.65 -6.89 -4.87
N HIS A 188 -0.18 -6.23 -5.92
CA HIS A 188 -1.03 -5.68 -6.97
C HIS A 188 -0.27 -5.69 -8.30
N TYR A 189 -0.71 -6.53 -9.23
CA TYR A 189 -0.06 -6.67 -10.54
C TYR A 189 -0.80 -5.83 -11.58
N ALA A 190 -0.18 -4.72 -12.00
CA ALA A 190 -0.81 -3.74 -12.88
C ALA A 190 -0.73 -4.11 -14.36
N LEU A 191 0.30 -4.82 -14.80
CA LEU A 191 0.73 -4.95 -16.18
C LEU A 191 -0.03 -6.06 -16.94
N LEU A 192 -1.07 -5.73 -17.72
CA LEU A 192 -1.95 -6.70 -18.39
C LEU A 192 -1.42 -7.13 -19.75
N LYS A 193 -1.73 -8.36 -20.19
CA LYS A 193 -1.31 -8.94 -21.48
C LYS A 193 -1.81 -8.20 -22.71
N ASP A 194 -2.90 -7.46 -22.60
CA ASP A 194 -3.44 -6.62 -23.68
C ASP A 194 -2.66 -5.31 -23.88
N GLY A 195 -1.63 -5.07 -23.08
CA GLY A 195 -0.79 -3.88 -23.13
C GLY A 195 -1.26 -2.73 -22.23
N SER A 196 -2.44 -2.84 -21.64
CA SER A 196 -2.96 -1.86 -20.70
C SER A 196 -2.38 -2.05 -19.28
N ASP A 197 -2.55 -1.03 -18.45
CA ASP A 197 -2.28 -1.09 -17.01
C ASP A 197 -3.61 -1.06 -16.26
N ARG A 198 -3.65 -1.73 -15.09
CA ARG A 198 -4.83 -1.68 -14.23
C ARG A 198 -5.06 -0.26 -13.73
N VAL A 199 -6.29 0.20 -13.89
CA VAL A 199 -6.69 1.56 -13.52
C VAL A 199 -6.66 1.83 -12.01
N ASP A 200 -6.80 0.79 -11.19
CA ASP A 200 -6.85 0.83 -9.72
C ASP A 200 -5.47 0.65 -9.04
N TYR A 201 -4.38 0.57 -9.82
CA TYR A 201 -3.04 0.39 -9.26
C TYR A 201 -2.65 1.49 -8.25
N PHE A 202 -2.82 2.75 -8.64
CA PHE A 202 -2.49 3.88 -7.78
C PHE A 202 -3.50 4.05 -6.63
N GLU A 203 -4.74 3.71 -6.84
CA GLU A 203 -5.75 3.66 -5.78
C GLU A 203 -5.37 2.64 -4.70
N ASN A 204 -4.91 1.45 -5.08
CA ASN A 204 -4.44 0.45 -4.11
C ASN A 204 -3.25 0.97 -3.30
N LEU A 205 -2.26 1.58 -3.96
CA LEU A 205 -1.11 2.21 -3.27
C LEU A 205 -1.57 3.28 -2.28
N GLU A 206 -2.54 4.13 -2.64
CA GLU A 206 -3.06 5.18 -1.77
C GLU A 206 -3.82 4.60 -0.56
N LEU A 207 -4.67 3.59 -0.76
CA LEU A 207 -5.38 2.92 0.32
C LEU A 207 -4.41 2.26 1.31
N ILE A 208 -3.45 1.51 0.81
CA ILE A 208 -2.43 0.86 1.66
C ILE A 208 -1.63 1.89 2.45
N ARG A 209 -1.20 2.99 1.80
CA ARG A 209 -0.50 4.09 2.48
C ARG A 209 -1.35 4.72 3.57
N ASP A 210 -2.60 5.04 3.25
CA ASP A 210 -3.52 5.69 4.20
C ASP A 210 -3.79 4.80 5.42
N TYR A 211 -4.14 3.54 5.20
CA TYR A 211 -4.39 2.58 6.29
C TYR A 211 -3.12 2.27 7.09
N GLY A 212 -1.98 2.09 6.44
CA GLY A 212 -0.70 1.92 7.13
C GLY A 212 -0.39 3.10 8.05
N ARG A 213 -0.62 4.34 7.60
CA ARG A 213 -0.44 5.55 8.41
C ARG A 213 -1.43 5.66 9.57
N ARG A 214 -2.71 5.38 9.34
CA ARG A 214 -3.75 5.43 10.39
C ARG A 214 -3.44 4.49 11.55
N TYR A 215 -2.91 3.32 11.23
CA TYR A 215 -2.59 2.29 12.22
C TYR A 215 -1.12 2.31 12.68
N GLY A 216 -0.29 3.18 12.11
CA GLY A 216 1.14 3.24 12.44
C GLY A 216 1.92 2.00 11.99
N VAL A 217 1.47 1.31 10.93
CA VAL A 217 2.03 0.06 10.41
C VAL A 217 2.78 0.34 9.10
N PRO A 218 4.06 -0.04 8.97
CA PRO A 218 4.81 0.10 7.72
C PRO A 218 4.21 -0.79 6.63
N THR A 219 4.30 -0.31 5.37
CA THR A 219 3.70 -0.99 4.22
C THR A 219 4.76 -1.67 3.36
N TRP A 220 4.45 -2.85 2.81
CA TRP A 220 5.27 -3.58 1.85
C TRP A 220 4.48 -3.84 0.58
N ASN A 221 5.14 -3.78 -0.59
CA ASN A 221 4.53 -4.07 -1.88
C ASN A 221 5.24 -5.24 -2.58
N ILE A 222 4.45 -6.12 -3.21
CA ILE A 222 4.97 -7.21 -4.04
C ILE A 222 4.84 -6.82 -5.50
N LEU A 223 5.96 -6.85 -6.21
CA LEU A 223 6.14 -6.38 -7.58
C LEU A 223 6.16 -7.55 -8.55
N LEU A 224 5.59 -7.36 -9.74
CA LEU A 224 5.55 -8.37 -10.79
C LEU A 224 6.93 -8.57 -11.44
N SER A 225 7.40 -9.82 -11.49
CA SER A 225 8.59 -10.25 -12.24
C SER A 225 8.43 -11.58 -12.97
N LEU A 226 7.20 -12.11 -13.04
CA LEU A 226 6.88 -13.34 -13.77
C LEU A 226 5.62 -13.10 -14.61
N PRO A 227 5.64 -13.32 -15.94
CA PRO A 227 4.41 -13.37 -16.70
C PRO A 227 3.58 -14.57 -16.23
N HIS A 228 2.31 -14.35 -15.91
CA HIS A 228 1.41 -15.40 -15.47
C HIS A 228 -0.06 -14.98 -15.64
N LEU A 229 -0.97 -15.91 -15.72
CA LEU A 229 -2.39 -15.63 -15.88
C LEU A 229 -2.63 -14.54 -16.98
N ASN A 230 -3.16 -13.39 -16.60
CA ASN A 230 -3.43 -12.24 -17.48
C ASN A 230 -2.36 -11.14 -17.41
N TYR A 231 -1.19 -11.42 -16.81
CA TYR A 231 -0.11 -10.44 -16.68
C TYR A 231 1.01 -10.68 -17.68
N ARG A 232 1.49 -9.58 -18.32
CA ARG A 232 2.61 -9.60 -19.27
C ARG A 232 3.96 -9.71 -18.58
N GLU A 233 4.96 -10.11 -19.32
CA GLU A 233 6.35 -10.02 -18.89
C GLU A 233 6.76 -8.54 -18.85
N PRO A 234 7.24 -8.03 -17.69
CA PRO A 234 7.59 -6.63 -17.58
C PRO A 234 8.86 -6.27 -18.33
N SER A 235 8.90 -5.07 -18.93
CA SER A 235 10.10 -4.41 -19.43
C SER A 235 10.96 -3.88 -18.28
N ALA A 236 12.20 -3.42 -18.58
CA ALA A 236 13.06 -2.78 -17.59
C ALA A 236 12.45 -1.50 -17.01
N ASP A 237 11.78 -0.72 -17.85
CA ASP A 237 11.16 0.55 -17.46
C ASP A 237 9.90 0.32 -16.61
N GLU A 238 9.11 -0.71 -16.93
CA GLU A 238 7.97 -1.15 -16.13
C GLU A 238 8.40 -1.70 -14.75
N MET A 239 9.53 -2.42 -14.67
CA MET A 239 10.09 -2.85 -13.40
C MET A 239 10.56 -1.66 -12.57
N ARG A 240 11.23 -0.69 -13.19
CA ARG A 240 11.64 0.58 -12.56
C ARG A 240 10.42 1.34 -12.04
N TRP A 241 9.38 1.45 -12.86
CA TRP A 241 8.12 2.11 -12.50
C TRP A 241 7.46 1.49 -11.26
N GLN A 242 7.39 0.15 -11.16
CA GLN A 242 6.86 -0.53 -9.98
C GLN A 242 7.66 -0.19 -8.72
N VAL A 243 9.00 -0.15 -8.81
CA VAL A 243 9.88 0.19 -7.67
C VAL A 243 9.64 1.64 -7.24
N TYR A 244 9.83 2.59 -8.14
CA TYR A 244 9.81 4.02 -7.77
C TYR A 244 8.43 4.52 -7.37
N THR A 245 7.35 4.01 -7.96
CA THR A 245 5.99 4.32 -7.50
C THR A 245 5.76 3.80 -6.08
N SER A 246 6.18 2.58 -5.77
CA SER A 246 6.09 2.03 -4.41
C SER A 246 6.87 2.86 -3.39
N LEU A 247 8.09 3.29 -3.74
CA LEU A 247 8.92 4.15 -2.88
C LEU A 247 8.27 5.52 -2.66
N ALA A 248 7.65 6.12 -3.70
CA ALA A 248 6.96 7.40 -3.57
C ALA A 248 5.73 7.32 -2.66
N TYR A 249 5.05 6.19 -2.63
CA TYR A 249 3.96 5.92 -1.68
C TYR A 249 4.44 5.52 -0.27
N GLY A 250 5.75 5.47 -0.05
CA GLY A 250 6.35 5.26 1.26
C GLY A 250 6.44 3.81 1.70
N SER A 251 6.43 2.86 0.76
CA SER A 251 6.69 1.46 1.07
C SER A 251 8.00 1.30 1.83
N LYS A 252 8.00 0.48 2.87
CA LYS A 252 9.16 0.18 3.74
C LYS A 252 9.75 -1.20 3.48
N GLY A 253 9.30 -1.87 2.43
CA GLY A 253 9.85 -3.13 1.94
C GLY A 253 9.28 -3.46 0.57
N LEU A 254 10.07 -4.12 -0.25
CA LEU A 254 9.68 -4.57 -1.58
C LEU A 254 9.94 -6.07 -1.71
N MET A 255 9.05 -6.75 -2.42
CA MET A 255 9.23 -8.15 -2.76
C MET A 255 8.97 -8.33 -4.26
N TRP A 256 9.55 -9.38 -4.86
CA TRP A 256 9.34 -9.72 -6.26
C TRP A 256 8.56 -11.03 -6.39
N PHE A 257 7.51 -11.04 -7.16
CA PHE A 257 6.78 -12.24 -7.57
C PHE A 257 7.14 -12.58 -9.02
N THR A 258 8.10 -13.53 -9.24
CA THR A 258 8.86 -14.36 -8.33
C THR A 258 10.36 -14.29 -8.60
N TYR A 259 11.19 -14.85 -7.68
CA TYR A 259 12.63 -14.99 -7.93
C TYR A 259 12.92 -16.21 -8.78
N TRP A 260 12.46 -17.39 -8.37
CA TRP A 260 12.70 -18.65 -9.07
C TRP A 260 11.54 -19.02 -9.97
N THR A 261 11.82 -19.52 -11.18
CA THR A 261 10.81 -20.04 -12.09
C THR A 261 10.66 -21.55 -11.86
N LEU A 262 9.47 -21.99 -11.52
CA LEU A 262 9.19 -23.42 -11.45
C LEU A 262 9.07 -24.02 -12.87
N PRO A 263 9.55 -25.27 -13.12
CA PRO A 263 9.50 -25.87 -14.46
C PRO A 263 8.09 -25.92 -15.08
N ALA A 264 7.05 -26.11 -14.25
CA ALA A 264 5.67 -26.08 -14.69
C ALA A 264 5.25 -24.69 -15.17
N TRP A 265 5.70 -23.63 -14.48
CA TRP A 265 5.35 -22.25 -14.81
C TRP A 265 6.03 -21.73 -16.07
N GLU A 266 7.31 -22.09 -16.30
CA GLU A 266 7.99 -21.77 -17.55
C GLU A 266 7.19 -22.30 -18.76
N LYS A 267 6.71 -23.54 -18.66
CA LYS A 267 5.92 -24.16 -19.71
C LYS A 267 4.52 -23.56 -19.85
N GLU A 268 3.86 -23.26 -18.72
CA GLU A 268 2.49 -22.77 -18.68
C GLU A 268 2.39 -21.31 -19.12
N PHE A 269 3.31 -20.46 -18.61
CA PHE A 269 3.24 -19.01 -18.79
C PHE A 269 4.11 -18.48 -19.93
N GLY A 270 5.02 -19.30 -20.48
CA GLY A 270 5.84 -18.96 -21.63
C GLY A 270 6.94 -17.93 -21.36
N GLY A 271 7.39 -17.79 -20.10
CA GLY A 271 8.45 -16.86 -19.71
C GLY A 271 9.11 -17.25 -18.40
N CYS A 272 10.19 -16.55 -18.08
CA CYS A 272 10.96 -16.76 -16.84
C CYS A 272 10.84 -15.58 -15.90
N ALA A 273 10.90 -15.88 -14.61
CA ALA A 273 11.10 -14.91 -13.54
C ALA A 273 12.56 -14.38 -13.55
N ILE A 274 13.09 -14.03 -12.38
CA ILE A 274 14.46 -13.51 -12.22
C ILE A 274 15.51 -14.59 -12.49
N VAL A 275 15.22 -15.84 -12.10
CA VAL A 275 16.05 -17.02 -12.31
C VAL A 275 15.24 -18.12 -12.99
N ASN A 276 15.84 -18.83 -13.95
CA ASN A 276 15.21 -19.91 -14.69
C ASN A 276 15.09 -21.20 -13.85
N PRO A 277 14.42 -22.26 -14.33
CA PRO A 277 14.25 -23.51 -13.58
C PRO A 277 15.56 -24.27 -13.27
N LYS A 278 16.67 -23.93 -13.95
CA LYS A 278 17.99 -24.54 -13.70
C LYS A 278 18.82 -23.77 -12.67
N GLY A 279 18.30 -22.65 -12.14
CA GLY A 279 19.03 -21.79 -11.21
C GLY A 279 19.97 -20.78 -11.87
N GLU A 280 19.83 -20.57 -13.17
CA GLU A 280 20.65 -19.62 -13.91
C GLU A 280 19.95 -18.24 -13.98
N PRO A 281 20.69 -17.12 -13.88
CA PRO A 281 20.16 -15.79 -14.12
C PRO A 281 19.41 -15.68 -15.46
N ALA A 282 18.13 -15.24 -15.42
CA ALA A 282 17.33 -14.98 -16.60
C ALA A 282 17.40 -13.49 -17.03
N ARG A 283 16.63 -13.11 -18.05
CA ARG A 283 16.61 -11.75 -18.61
C ARG A 283 16.41 -10.64 -17.55
N LEU A 284 15.55 -10.89 -16.57
CA LEU A 284 15.22 -9.90 -15.54
C LEU A 284 16.29 -9.76 -14.44
N TYR A 285 17.19 -10.73 -14.30
CA TYR A 285 18.18 -10.74 -13.23
C TYR A 285 19.06 -9.46 -13.18
N PRO A 286 19.71 -9.00 -14.26
CA PRO A 286 20.53 -7.78 -14.22
C PRO A 286 19.70 -6.54 -13.90
N ILE A 287 18.44 -6.48 -14.35
CA ILE A 287 17.51 -5.37 -14.09
C ILE A 287 17.16 -5.32 -12.61
N VAL A 288 16.75 -6.45 -12.04
CA VAL A 288 16.39 -6.56 -10.61
C VAL A 288 17.62 -6.30 -9.73
N LYS A 289 18.79 -6.81 -10.11
CA LYS A 289 20.04 -6.55 -9.40
C LYS A 289 20.32 -5.05 -9.30
N GLN A 290 20.15 -4.30 -10.38
CA GLN A 290 20.33 -2.85 -10.40
C GLN A 290 19.29 -2.18 -9.49
N LEU A 291 17.99 -2.45 -9.69
CA LEU A 291 16.90 -1.84 -8.94
C LEU A 291 16.95 -2.15 -7.44
N ASN A 292 17.32 -3.38 -7.08
CA ASN A 292 17.55 -3.75 -5.68
C ASN A 292 18.73 -2.98 -5.09
N GLY A 293 19.82 -2.80 -5.87
CA GLY A 293 20.98 -1.99 -5.47
C GLY A 293 20.60 -0.54 -5.20
N GLU A 294 19.87 0.10 -6.12
CA GLU A 294 19.33 1.45 -5.98
C GLU A 294 18.41 1.56 -4.75
N THR A 295 17.51 0.59 -4.57
CA THR A 295 16.59 0.53 -3.43
C THR A 295 17.35 0.38 -2.10
N ARG A 296 18.40 -0.42 -2.02
CA ARG A 296 19.25 -0.52 -0.82
C ARG A 296 19.92 0.80 -0.48
N VAL A 297 20.37 1.54 -1.49
CA VAL A 297 21.01 2.85 -1.29
C VAL A 297 19.99 3.86 -0.77
N LEU A 298 18.87 4.05 -1.48
CA LEU A 298 17.81 5.00 -1.09
C LEU A 298 17.11 4.59 0.21
N GLY A 299 17.02 3.29 0.45
CA GLY A 299 16.39 2.68 1.62
C GLY A 299 17.00 3.12 2.94
N LYS A 300 18.31 3.44 2.96
CA LYS A 300 18.98 3.99 4.15
C LYS A 300 18.32 5.28 4.64
N THR A 301 17.89 6.12 3.71
CA THR A 301 17.15 7.35 4.01
C THR A 301 15.66 7.04 4.20
N LEU A 302 15.05 6.30 3.26
CA LEU A 302 13.61 6.07 3.22
C LEU A 302 13.06 5.35 4.46
N LEU A 303 13.83 4.46 5.12
CA LEU A 303 13.40 3.80 6.36
C LEU A 303 13.06 4.80 7.47
N GLY A 304 13.85 5.86 7.61
CA GLY A 304 13.65 6.91 8.61
C GLY A 304 12.58 7.94 8.25
N LEU A 305 12.00 7.90 7.04
CA LEU A 305 11.04 8.89 6.58
C LEU A 305 9.59 8.48 6.84
N THR A 306 8.76 9.43 7.19
CA THR A 306 7.29 9.29 7.27
C THR A 306 6.64 9.96 6.07
N SER A 307 5.79 9.25 5.33
CA SER A 307 5.03 9.82 4.22
C SER A 307 4.03 10.85 4.74
N THR A 308 4.08 12.08 4.21
CA THR A 308 3.17 13.16 4.58
C THR A 308 2.07 13.38 3.54
N GLY A 309 2.31 13.08 2.27
CA GLY A 309 1.31 13.17 1.21
C GLY A 309 1.82 12.59 -0.09
N VAL A 310 0.90 12.17 -0.95
CA VAL A 310 1.20 11.72 -2.31
C VAL A 310 0.26 12.40 -3.28
N TYR A 311 0.81 12.98 -4.33
CA TYR A 311 0.06 13.80 -5.27
C TYR A 311 0.47 13.53 -6.72
N HIS A 312 -0.43 13.84 -7.64
CA HIS A 312 -0.26 13.62 -9.06
C HIS A 312 -0.41 14.89 -9.87
N SER A 313 0.26 14.97 -11.03
CA SER A 313 0.02 15.95 -12.09
C SER A 313 -0.35 15.24 -13.41
N GLY A 314 -0.73 15.98 -14.43
CA GLY A 314 -1.33 15.41 -15.63
C GLY A 314 -2.71 14.84 -15.38
N GLN A 315 -3.03 13.71 -16.00
CA GLN A 315 -4.22 12.94 -15.66
C GLN A 315 -4.05 12.30 -14.28
N VAL A 316 -4.95 12.62 -13.33
CA VAL A 316 -4.92 12.06 -11.98
C VAL A 316 -5.54 10.66 -11.98
N PRO A 317 -4.84 9.64 -11.47
CA PRO A 317 -5.39 8.28 -11.39
C PRO A 317 -6.59 8.19 -10.43
N LEU A 318 -7.38 7.13 -10.62
CA LEU A 318 -8.52 6.77 -9.77
C LEU A 318 -8.11 6.78 -8.29
N GLY A 319 -8.94 7.34 -7.42
CA GLY A 319 -8.71 7.38 -5.96
C GLY A 319 -7.56 8.27 -5.48
N CYS A 320 -6.83 8.92 -6.40
CA CYS A 320 -5.67 9.74 -6.09
C CYS A 320 -5.99 11.24 -6.03
N THR A 321 -5.04 12.01 -5.52
CA THR A 321 -5.19 13.46 -5.29
C THR A 321 -4.26 14.26 -6.20
N ARG A 322 -4.79 15.34 -6.81
CA ARG A 322 -4.01 16.33 -7.55
C ARG A 322 -3.11 17.13 -6.61
N LEU A 323 -1.92 17.48 -7.08
CA LEU A 323 -1.04 18.36 -6.34
C LEU A 323 -1.67 19.76 -6.20
N GLY A 324 -1.84 20.18 -4.95
CA GLY A 324 -2.40 21.51 -4.63
C GLY A 324 -1.41 22.65 -4.92
N VAL A 325 -1.97 23.86 -5.15
CA VAL A 325 -1.18 25.07 -5.42
C VAL A 325 -0.29 25.51 -4.25
N ASP A 326 -0.53 25.00 -3.05
CA ASP A 326 0.23 25.33 -1.84
C ASP A 326 1.38 24.36 -1.55
N ALA A 327 1.54 23.29 -2.34
CA ALA A 327 2.62 22.33 -2.16
C ALA A 327 4.01 22.99 -2.29
N LEU A 328 4.99 22.47 -1.54
CA LEU A 328 6.37 22.98 -1.49
C LEU A 328 7.05 23.00 -2.86
N ILE A 329 6.75 22.02 -3.68
CA ILE A 329 7.21 21.86 -5.06
C ILE A 329 5.98 21.85 -5.95
N GLN A 330 5.95 22.71 -6.96
CA GLN A 330 4.92 22.71 -8.00
C GLN A 330 5.41 21.94 -9.22
N LEU A 331 4.56 21.07 -9.75
CA LEU A 331 4.83 20.28 -10.94
C LEU A 331 4.21 20.92 -12.19
N PRO A 332 4.78 20.70 -13.39
CA PRO A 332 4.09 21.00 -14.64
C PRO A 332 2.74 20.27 -14.71
N GLY A 333 1.68 21.00 -15.06
CA GLY A 333 0.30 20.49 -14.97
C GLY A 333 -0.06 19.40 -16.01
N ASP A 334 0.68 19.34 -17.10
CA ASP A 334 0.46 18.45 -18.26
C ASP A 334 1.29 17.17 -18.24
N LEU A 335 2.34 17.12 -17.41
CA LEU A 335 3.22 15.95 -17.32
C LEU A 335 2.67 14.89 -16.37
N PRO A 336 2.81 13.58 -16.71
CA PRO A 336 2.34 12.49 -15.87
C PRO A 336 3.31 12.21 -14.71
N LEU A 337 3.40 13.13 -13.75
CA LEU A 337 4.30 13.04 -12.61
C LEU A 337 3.55 12.62 -11.34
N LEU A 338 4.29 11.94 -10.47
CA LEU A 338 3.90 11.57 -9.12
C LEU A 338 4.93 12.17 -8.16
N ILE A 339 4.48 12.74 -7.05
CA ILE A 339 5.35 13.23 -5.99
C ILE A 339 4.85 12.73 -4.62
N GLY A 340 5.70 11.98 -3.92
CA GLY A 340 5.50 11.63 -2.52
C GLY A 340 6.32 12.56 -1.63
N PHE A 341 5.68 13.24 -0.68
CA PHE A 341 6.34 14.04 0.34
C PHE A 341 6.57 13.26 1.61
N PHE A 342 7.69 13.56 2.26
CA PHE A 342 8.10 12.88 3.49
C PHE A 342 8.74 13.85 4.47
N THR A 343 8.77 13.43 5.74
CA THR A 343 9.54 14.09 6.79
C THR A 343 10.31 13.05 7.61
N ASP A 344 11.48 13.40 8.10
CA ASP A 344 12.19 12.61 9.09
C ASP A 344 11.81 13.05 10.53
N ALA A 345 12.38 12.38 11.53
CA ALA A 345 12.13 12.68 12.94
C ALA A 345 12.57 14.09 13.37
N SER A 346 13.47 14.75 12.63
CA SER A 346 13.91 16.13 12.87
C SER A 346 13.02 17.18 12.21
N GLY A 347 12.05 16.76 11.38
CA GLY A 347 11.20 17.65 10.58
C GLY A 347 11.82 18.06 9.24
N GLN A 348 12.96 17.46 8.85
CA GLN A 348 13.57 17.68 7.54
C GLN A 348 12.65 17.12 6.44
N GLN A 349 12.41 17.91 5.40
CA GLN A 349 11.49 17.57 4.31
C GLN A 349 12.21 16.86 3.17
N TYR A 350 11.53 15.87 2.60
CA TYR A 350 11.98 15.12 1.43
C TYR A 350 10.83 14.95 0.42
N ALA A 351 11.19 14.69 -0.83
CA ALA A 351 10.24 14.36 -1.87
C ALA A 351 10.79 13.25 -2.76
N MET A 352 9.97 12.24 -3.09
CA MET A 352 10.24 11.29 -4.16
C MET A 352 9.44 11.71 -5.38
N LEU A 353 10.13 12.23 -6.38
CA LEU A 353 9.51 12.60 -7.67
C LEU A 353 9.65 11.42 -8.64
N VAL A 354 8.55 11.03 -9.31
CA VAL A 354 8.51 9.88 -10.22
C VAL A 354 7.83 10.25 -11.53
N ASN A 355 8.39 9.79 -12.63
CA ASN A 355 7.73 9.76 -13.92
C ASN A 355 6.74 8.58 -13.96
N ARG A 356 5.44 8.86 -14.03
CA ARG A 356 4.40 7.80 -14.10
C ARG A 356 4.28 7.15 -15.47
N ASP A 357 4.86 7.75 -16.50
CA ASP A 357 4.94 7.14 -17.81
C ASP A 357 6.15 6.18 -17.85
N HIS A 358 5.86 4.90 -17.97
CA HIS A 358 6.89 3.87 -18.10
C HIS A 358 7.30 3.59 -19.56
N ALA A 359 6.74 4.34 -20.53
CA ALA A 359 7.09 4.23 -21.94
C ALA A 359 7.99 5.37 -22.44
N GLN A 360 7.92 6.56 -21.84
CA GLN A 360 8.65 7.74 -22.27
C GLN A 360 9.38 8.45 -21.13
N PRO A 361 10.63 8.90 -21.34
CA PRO A 361 11.31 9.78 -20.41
C PRO A 361 10.64 11.17 -20.39
N VAL A 362 10.86 11.94 -19.32
CA VAL A 362 10.30 13.27 -19.17
C VAL A 362 11.33 14.28 -18.66
N GLU A 363 11.29 15.49 -19.24
CA GLU A 363 12.01 16.66 -18.73
C GLU A 363 11.02 17.52 -17.91
N ALA A 364 11.25 17.63 -16.61
CA ALA A 364 10.39 18.39 -15.71
C ALA A 364 11.07 19.67 -15.21
N THR A 365 10.34 20.78 -15.23
CA THR A 365 10.75 22.01 -14.58
C THR A 365 9.91 22.20 -13.32
N LEU A 366 10.49 21.96 -12.16
CA LEU A 366 9.86 22.12 -10.86
C LEU A 366 9.90 23.59 -10.44
N ALA A 367 8.78 24.15 -10.02
CA ALA A 367 8.76 25.48 -9.40
C ALA A 367 8.68 25.32 -7.87
N LEU A 368 9.53 26.04 -7.14
CA LEU A 368 9.63 25.95 -5.69
C LEU A 368 8.90 27.10 -5.02
N LYS A 369 8.26 26.84 -3.89
CA LYS A 369 7.74 27.91 -3.02
C LYS A 369 8.91 28.77 -2.50
N PRO A 370 8.72 30.09 -2.26
CA PRO A 370 9.81 31.00 -1.88
C PRO A 370 10.61 30.59 -0.64
N HIS A 371 10.01 29.85 0.26
CA HIS A 371 10.68 29.35 1.47
C HIS A 371 11.47 28.06 1.26
N VAL A 372 11.38 27.41 0.10
CA VAL A 372 12.24 26.30 -0.31
C VAL A 372 13.47 26.88 -0.99
N THR A 373 14.59 26.93 -0.30
CA THR A 373 15.80 27.61 -0.73
C THR A 373 16.81 26.71 -1.43
N GLY A 374 16.59 25.38 -1.40
CA GLY A 374 17.46 24.40 -2.04
C GLY A 374 16.80 23.05 -2.23
N LEU A 375 17.27 22.35 -3.25
CA LEU A 375 17.01 20.93 -3.48
C LEU A 375 18.33 20.19 -3.58
N THR A 376 18.44 19.06 -2.90
CA THR A 376 19.60 18.15 -2.97
C THR A 376 19.09 16.77 -3.36
N GLU A 377 19.58 16.22 -4.47
CA GLU A 377 19.29 14.83 -4.86
C GLU A 377 20.12 13.87 -4.01
N ILE A 378 19.49 12.80 -3.50
CA ILE A 378 20.16 11.64 -2.95
C ILE A 378 20.24 10.62 -4.09
N ARG A 379 21.42 10.45 -4.66
CA ARG A 379 21.62 9.63 -5.85
C ARG A 379 21.38 8.14 -5.55
N ALA A 380 20.58 7.50 -6.38
CA ALA A 380 20.26 6.08 -6.22
C ALA A 380 21.47 5.15 -6.43
N ALA A 381 22.47 5.60 -7.20
CA ALA A 381 23.65 4.80 -7.51
C ALA A 381 24.59 4.57 -6.30
N ASP A 382 24.74 5.57 -5.44
CA ASP A 382 25.76 5.56 -4.37
C ASP A 382 25.34 6.26 -3.07
N GLY A 383 24.17 6.93 -3.06
CA GLY A 383 23.67 7.71 -1.92
C GLY A 383 24.35 9.07 -1.76
N ALA A 384 25.20 9.48 -2.70
CA ALA A 384 25.84 10.78 -2.63
C ALA A 384 24.81 11.90 -2.78
N GLU A 385 24.96 12.92 -1.96
CA GLU A 385 24.14 14.12 -2.00
C GLU A 385 24.64 15.07 -3.09
N GLN A 386 23.76 15.44 -4.02
CA GLN A 386 24.07 16.35 -5.12
C GLN A 386 23.12 17.55 -5.11
N PRO A 387 23.57 18.76 -4.76
CA PRO A 387 22.76 19.95 -4.86
C PRO A 387 22.31 20.21 -6.30
N LEU A 388 21.05 20.52 -6.49
CA LEU A 388 20.48 20.86 -7.79
C LEU A 388 20.59 22.38 -8.04
N ALA A 389 20.94 22.75 -9.26
CA ALA A 389 20.99 24.14 -9.66
C ALA A 389 19.57 24.74 -9.70
N LEU A 390 19.39 25.87 -9.01
CA LEU A 390 18.15 26.64 -9.03
C LEU A 390 18.32 27.89 -9.85
N ALA A 391 17.39 28.13 -10.78
CA ALA A 391 17.30 29.37 -11.56
C ALA A 391 15.90 29.99 -11.35
N ALA A 392 15.86 31.19 -10.76
CA ALA A 392 14.62 31.90 -10.43
C ALA A 392 13.59 31.02 -9.68
N GLY A 393 14.03 30.26 -8.66
CA GLY A 393 13.18 29.39 -7.88
C GLY A 393 12.70 28.11 -8.61
N LYS A 394 13.37 27.73 -9.69
CA LYS A 394 13.04 26.55 -10.49
C LYS A 394 14.23 25.61 -10.61
N ALA A 395 13.95 24.30 -10.59
CA ALA A 395 14.90 23.22 -10.86
C ALA A 395 14.46 22.44 -12.11
N LYS A 396 15.42 22.06 -12.96
CA LYS A 396 15.18 21.17 -14.10
C LYS A 396 15.70 19.78 -13.78
N LEU A 397 14.91 18.77 -14.07
CA LEU A 397 15.22 17.36 -13.86
C LEU A 397 14.80 16.53 -15.06
N SER A 398 15.67 15.60 -15.45
CA SER A 398 15.35 14.53 -16.39
C SER A 398 15.01 13.27 -15.60
N LEU A 399 13.91 12.63 -15.95
CA LEU A 399 13.45 11.36 -15.39
C LEU A 399 13.32 10.34 -16.53
N GLU A 400 13.95 9.19 -16.37
CA GLU A 400 13.75 8.06 -17.27
C GLU A 400 12.30 7.57 -17.24
N ALA A 401 11.90 6.76 -18.21
CA ALA A 401 10.61 6.10 -18.20
C ALA A 401 10.43 5.29 -16.92
N GLY A 402 9.37 5.53 -16.17
CA GLY A 402 9.12 4.91 -14.85
C GLY A 402 10.11 5.28 -13.74
N GLY A 403 11.07 6.18 -14.01
CA GLY A 403 12.14 6.52 -13.08
C GLY A 403 11.76 7.54 -12.02
N GLY A 404 12.52 7.60 -10.92
CA GLY A 404 12.31 8.54 -9.83
C GLY A 404 13.59 9.13 -9.27
N ARG A 405 13.44 10.23 -8.50
CA ARG A 405 14.51 10.94 -7.81
C ARG A 405 14.10 11.22 -6.37
N LEU A 406 14.96 10.87 -5.41
CA LEU A 406 14.78 11.26 -4.01
C LEU A 406 15.46 12.59 -3.75
N LEU A 407 14.68 13.58 -3.31
CA LEU A 407 15.11 14.95 -3.12
C LEU A 407 14.99 15.33 -1.64
N ARG A 408 16.03 15.92 -1.07
CA ARG A 408 15.96 16.60 0.23
C ARG A 408 15.74 18.09 0.00
N LEU A 409 14.76 18.68 0.70
CA LEU A 409 14.41 20.08 0.58
C LEU A 409 15.13 20.89 1.67
N THR A 410 15.78 21.98 1.29
CA THR A 410 16.24 23.00 2.24
C THR A 410 15.16 24.06 2.37
N THR A 411 14.58 24.20 3.56
CA THR A 411 13.52 25.18 3.84
C THR A 411 14.00 26.24 4.82
N ALA A 412 13.51 27.48 4.68
CA ALA A 412 13.86 28.58 5.57
C ALA A 412 13.33 28.41 7.00
N PHE A 413 12.37 27.51 7.22
CA PHE A 413 11.79 27.16 8.51
C PHE A 413 11.28 25.70 8.46
N ALA A 414 11.08 25.08 9.63
CA ALA A 414 10.48 23.76 9.70
C ALA A 414 9.03 23.83 9.21
N TYR A 415 8.73 23.08 8.17
CA TYR A 415 7.41 23.01 7.55
C TYR A 415 6.87 21.59 7.69
N ALA A 416 5.74 21.43 8.34
CA ALA A 416 5.05 20.16 8.41
C ALA A 416 3.86 20.18 7.44
N GLU A 417 4.08 19.69 6.23
CA GLU A 417 2.99 19.40 5.30
C GLU A 417 2.38 18.06 5.72
N LEU A 418 1.38 18.12 6.59
CA LEU A 418 0.54 16.97 6.87
C LEU A 418 -0.57 16.97 5.82
N PRO A 419 -0.78 15.84 5.10
CA PRO A 419 -1.97 15.72 4.28
C PRO A 419 -3.16 15.90 5.20
N GLN A 420 -3.92 16.95 4.96
CA GLN A 420 -5.16 17.17 5.68
C GLN A 420 -6.22 16.30 4.98
N PRO A 421 -6.91 15.41 5.72
CA PRO A 421 -8.12 14.80 5.19
C PRO A 421 -9.06 15.90 4.71
N LEU A 422 -9.77 15.66 3.61
CA LEU A 422 -10.76 16.61 3.12
C LEU A 422 -11.78 16.90 4.22
N THR A 423 -11.88 18.16 4.60
CA THR A 423 -12.76 18.61 5.70
C THR A 423 -14.07 19.23 5.19
N ALA A 424 -14.16 19.48 3.89
CA ALA A 424 -15.37 20.00 3.23
C ALA A 424 -15.92 18.97 2.25
N LEU A 425 -17.24 18.91 2.12
CA LEU A 425 -17.95 18.08 1.16
C LEU A 425 -18.45 18.99 0.04
N ASP A 426 -17.63 19.17 -1.00
CA ASP A 426 -17.90 20.08 -2.12
C ASP A 426 -17.10 19.63 -3.36
N PHE A 427 -17.73 18.83 -4.22
CA PHE A 427 -17.15 18.22 -5.41
C PHE A 427 -17.86 18.72 -6.65
N HIS A 428 -17.10 19.28 -7.61
CA HIS A 428 -17.65 19.91 -8.80
C HIS A 428 -17.09 19.39 -10.12
N PHE A 429 -16.07 18.54 -10.07
CA PHE A 429 -15.42 17.94 -11.24
C PHE A 429 -14.95 18.95 -12.30
N ASN A 430 -14.60 20.17 -11.87
CA ASN A 430 -14.25 21.27 -12.74
C ASN A 430 -12.87 21.15 -13.41
N THR A 431 -12.00 20.29 -12.88
CA THR A 431 -10.68 20.04 -13.45
C THR A 431 -10.70 18.79 -14.31
N ALA A 432 -10.48 18.94 -15.60
CA ALA A 432 -10.45 17.80 -16.51
C ALA A 432 -9.52 16.67 -16.02
N ALA A 433 -9.95 15.44 -16.14
CA ALA A 433 -9.25 14.22 -15.70
C ALA A 433 -8.91 14.18 -14.19
N ASP A 434 -9.60 14.97 -13.36
CA ASP A 434 -9.51 14.92 -11.89
C ASP A 434 -10.82 14.42 -11.28
N LEU A 435 -10.80 13.21 -10.75
CA LEU A 435 -11.96 12.60 -10.06
C LEU A 435 -12.17 13.14 -8.64
N GLU A 436 -11.41 14.16 -8.22
CA GLU A 436 -11.45 14.74 -6.87
C GLU A 436 -11.33 13.70 -5.75
N GLY A 437 -10.57 12.60 -6.04
CA GLY A 437 -10.33 11.49 -5.13
C GLY A 437 -11.48 10.48 -5.01
N TRP A 438 -12.50 10.57 -5.87
CA TRP A 438 -13.49 9.51 -5.99
C TRP A 438 -12.86 8.29 -6.65
N GLY A 439 -13.22 7.10 -6.16
CA GLY A 439 -12.68 5.81 -6.59
C GLY A 439 -13.54 4.66 -6.06
N GLY A 440 -12.95 3.49 -5.78
CA GLY A 440 -13.66 2.32 -5.23
C GLY A 440 -14.84 1.92 -6.10
N LEU A 441 -14.68 1.94 -7.43
CA LEU A 441 -15.78 1.67 -8.36
C LEU A 441 -16.19 0.20 -8.31
N ASN A 442 -17.49 -0.05 -8.20
CA ASN A 442 -18.08 -1.37 -8.38
C ASN A 442 -19.17 -1.30 -9.44
N SER A 443 -19.19 -2.22 -10.38
CA SER A 443 -20.14 -2.24 -11.49
C SER A 443 -20.25 -0.91 -12.27
N LEU A 444 -19.23 -0.06 -12.14
CA LEU A 444 -19.03 1.21 -12.84
C LEU A 444 -17.62 1.20 -13.45
N THR A 445 -17.48 1.69 -14.68
CA THR A 445 -16.21 1.70 -15.42
C THR A 445 -16.03 3.00 -16.20
N GLN A 446 -14.84 3.17 -16.79
CA GLN A 446 -14.50 4.28 -17.69
C GLN A 446 -14.79 5.66 -17.10
N PRO A 447 -14.23 6.02 -15.93
CA PRO A 447 -14.44 7.33 -15.35
C PRO A 447 -13.81 8.41 -16.23
N VAL A 448 -14.60 9.41 -16.63
CA VAL A 448 -14.15 10.57 -17.39
C VAL A 448 -14.64 11.84 -16.74
N VAL A 449 -13.72 12.74 -16.40
CA VAL A 449 -14.06 14.11 -15.96
C VAL A 449 -13.76 15.07 -17.11
N LYS A 450 -14.81 15.72 -17.59
CA LYS A 450 -14.73 16.69 -18.68
C LYS A 450 -15.86 17.73 -18.56
N ASP A 451 -15.57 18.99 -18.85
CA ASP A 451 -16.55 20.09 -18.89
C ASP A 451 -17.40 20.19 -17.60
N GLY A 452 -16.79 19.97 -16.43
CA GLY A 452 -17.47 20.04 -15.13
C GLY A 452 -18.36 18.82 -14.81
N THR A 453 -18.14 17.69 -15.48
CA THR A 453 -18.99 16.50 -15.28
C THR A 453 -18.13 15.23 -15.11
N LEU A 454 -18.43 14.43 -14.10
CA LEU A 454 -17.94 13.06 -13.97
C LEU A 454 -18.89 12.11 -14.69
N THR A 455 -18.42 11.43 -15.71
CA THR A 455 -19.16 10.40 -16.46
C THR A 455 -18.63 9.02 -16.11
N LEU A 456 -19.52 8.07 -15.83
CA LEU A 456 -19.23 6.67 -15.55
C LEU A 456 -20.12 5.77 -16.39
N THR A 457 -19.64 4.57 -16.77
CA THR A 457 -20.38 3.60 -17.56
C THR A 457 -20.82 2.42 -16.69
N PHE A 458 -22.08 2.06 -16.73
CA PHE A 458 -22.59 0.88 -16.03
C PHE A 458 -22.06 -0.42 -16.62
N ALA A 459 -21.53 -1.30 -15.76
CA ALA A 459 -20.92 -2.58 -16.14
C ALA A 459 -21.51 -3.80 -15.40
N GLY A 460 -22.37 -3.60 -14.40
CA GLY A 460 -22.92 -4.67 -13.58
C GLY A 460 -24.13 -4.24 -12.73
N ALA A 461 -24.54 -5.14 -11.85
CA ALA A 461 -25.82 -5.03 -11.14
C ALA A 461 -25.79 -4.19 -9.84
N ASP A 462 -24.62 -3.98 -9.25
CA ASP A 462 -24.45 -3.25 -7.97
C ASP A 462 -23.50 -2.05 -8.18
N PRO A 463 -23.99 -0.96 -8.82
CA PRO A 463 -23.13 0.16 -9.18
C PRO A 463 -22.91 1.12 -8.00
N PHE A 464 -21.67 1.34 -7.60
CA PHE A 464 -21.30 2.37 -6.65
C PHE A 464 -19.93 2.99 -6.90
N LEU A 465 -19.71 4.16 -6.29
CA LEU A 465 -18.42 4.83 -6.21
C LEU A 465 -18.18 5.33 -4.78
N VAL A 466 -16.91 5.39 -4.37
CA VAL A 466 -16.52 5.71 -3.00
C VAL A 466 -15.59 6.93 -2.99
N ARG A 467 -15.80 7.83 -2.04
CA ARG A 467 -14.84 8.87 -1.68
C ARG A 467 -14.29 8.58 -0.29
N SER A 468 -13.07 8.08 -0.25
CA SER A 468 -12.33 7.80 0.98
C SER A 468 -11.52 9.03 1.45
N PHE A 469 -10.79 8.87 2.56
CA PHE A 469 -9.91 9.89 3.10
C PHE A 469 -10.61 11.21 3.42
N LEU A 470 -11.74 11.11 4.14
CA LEU A 470 -12.49 12.25 4.64
C LEU A 470 -12.26 12.44 6.14
N ARG A 471 -12.48 13.64 6.63
CA ARG A 471 -12.62 13.99 8.04
C ARG A 471 -13.69 15.06 8.17
N LEU A 472 -14.92 14.68 7.78
CA LEU A 472 -16.05 15.60 7.85
C LEU A 472 -16.58 15.65 9.28
N ARG A 473 -16.95 16.83 9.69
CA ARG A 473 -17.73 17.06 10.91
C ARG A 473 -19.20 16.94 10.56
N PRO A 474 -19.90 15.93 11.07
CA PRO A 474 -21.30 15.67 10.69
C PRO A 474 -22.26 16.81 11.12
N ASP A 475 -21.91 17.55 12.19
CA ASP A 475 -22.67 18.73 12.66
C ASP A 475 -22.65 19.92 11.68
N GLN A 476 -21.76 19.91 10.70
CA GLN A 476 -21.68 20.93 9.63
C GLN A 476 -22.61 20.63 8.45
N TYR A 477 -23.16 19.41 8.37
CA TYR A 477 -23.94 18.97 7.23
C TYR A 477 -25.25 18.32 7.67
N SER A 478 -26.36 19.00 7.43
CA SER A 478 -27.71 18.44 7.64
C SER A 478 -28.20 17.67 6.42
N LYS A 479 -27.66 17.98 5.24
CA LYS A 479 -28.08 17.41 3.96
C LYS A 479 -26.87 17.19 3.05
N ILE A 480 -26.96 16.16 2.22
CA ILE A 480 -26.12 15.99 1.05
C ILE A 480 -26.98 16.27 -0.18
N ARG A 481 -26.48 17.08 -1.09
CA ARG A 481 -27.12 17.30 -2.38
C ARG A 481 -26.28 16.71 -3.49
N VAL A 482 -26.93 16.08 -4.44
CA VAL A 482 -26.30 15.48 -5.62
C VAL A 482 -27.05 15.93 -6.86
N ARG A 483 -26.34 16.41 -7.87
CA ARG A 483 -26.90 16.66 -9.19
C ARG A 483 -26.34 15.67 -10.17
N LEU A 484 -27.21 14.80 -10.67
CA LEU A 484 -26.84 13.74 -11.60
C LEU A 484 -27.95 13.49 -12.64
N ARG A 485 -27.58 12.78 -13.72
CA ARG A 485 -28.50 12.21 -14.69
C ARG A 485 -28.10 10.79 -15.08
N LEU A 486 -29.09 9.96 -15.38
CA LEU A 486 -28.94 8.61 -15.93
C LEU A 486 -30.17 8.27 -16.77
N GLU A 487 -29.99 7.41 -17.78
CA GLU A 487 -31.05 7.01 -18.71
C GLU A 487 -31.73 5.69 -18.34
N SER A 488 -31.12 4.93 -17.43
CA SER A 488 -31.63 3.61 -17.03
C SER A 488 -31.22 3.28 -15.60
N GLY A 489 -32.01 2.46 -14.92
CA GLY A 489 -31.80 2.03 -13.57
C GLY A 489 -33.09 1.97 -12.77
N ASN A 490 -33.03 1.41 -11.58
CA ASN A 490 -34.13 1.49 -10.61
C ASN A 490 -34.33 2.95 -10.16
N PRO A 491 -35.58 3.36 -9.87
CA PRO A 491 -35.89 4.73 -9.45
C PRO A 491 -35.48 5.02 -7.99
N GLU A 492 -34.38 4.48 -7.53
CA GLU A 492 -33.86 4.61 -6.19
C GLU A 492 -32.33 4.62 -6.20
N GLY A 493 -31.71 5.62 -5.57
CA GLY A 493 -30.29 5.68 -5.26
C GLY A 493 -30.05 5.54 -3.76
N GLN A 494 -28.79 5.27 -3.39
CA GLN A 494 -28.40 5.13 -1.98
C GLN A 494 -27.12 5.92 -1.69
N PHE A 495 -27.07 6.44 -0.47
CA PHE A 495 -25.90 7.16 0.04
C PHE A 495 -25.49 6.58 1.38
N PHE A 496 -24.31 5.98 1.41
CA PHE A 496 -23.71 5.35 2.60
C PHE A 496 -22.58 6.19 3.16
N TRP A 497 -22.25 5.97 4.44
CA TRP A 497 -21.07 6.56 5.06
C TRP A 497 -20.38 5.62 6.04
N THR A 498 -19.14 5.93 6.36
CA THR A 498 -18.39 5.32 7.45
C THR A 498 -17.98 6.40 8.45
N SER A 499 -17.78 6.02 9.70
CA SER A 499 -17.33 6.93 10.74
C SER A 499 -16.01 6.47 11.37
N SER A 500 -15.46 7.33 12.24
CA SER A 500 -14.24 7.01 12.98
C SER A 500 -14.37 5.82 13.93
N GLU A 501 -15.57 5.49 14.37
CA GLU A 501 -15.83 4.38 15.30
C GLU A 501 -16.44 3.17 14.60
N GLU A 502 -17.05 3.38 13.43
CA GLU A 502 -17.69 2.34 12.63
C GLU A 502 -17.22 2.43 11.19
N PRO A 503 -16.05 1.85 10.87
CA PRO A 503 -15.33 2.10 9.63
C PRO A 503 -15.88 1.38 8.39
N GLY A 504 -16.77 0.38 8.56
CA GLY A 504 -17.40 -0.35 7.44
C GLY A 504 -18.64 0.34 6.90
N PHE A 505 -18.93 0.18 5.61
CA PHE A 505 -20.27 0.44 5.05
C PHE A 505 -21.20 -0.68 5.50
N ALA A 506 -22.38 -0.32 5.99
CA ALA A 506 -23.34 -1.28 6.56
C ALA A 506 -24.78 -0.86 6.29
N ASP A 507 -25.69 -1.84 6.29
CA ASP A 507 -27.12 -1.66 5.99
C ASP A 507 -27.87 -0.80 7.01
N ASN A 508 -27.24 -0.38 8.08
CA ASN A 508 -27.79 0.56 9.07
C ASN A 508 -27.19 1.98 8.95
N LYS A 509 -26.33 2.24 7.97
CA LYS A 509 -25.64 3.52 7.75
C LYS A 509 -25.77 3.99 6.30
N TYR A 510 -27.00 4.07 5.83
CA TYR A 510 -27.30 4.65 4.54
C TYR A 510 -28.67 5.33 4.55
N LEU A 511 -28.92 6.13 3.53
CA LEU A 511 -30.22 6.68 3.19
C LEU A 511 -30.50 6.44 1.72
N SER A 512 -31.70 5.98 1.42
CA SER A 512 -32.25 5.94 0.06
C SER A 512 -32.79 7.30 -0.36
N PHE A 513 -32.74 7.58 -1.65
CA PHE A 513 -33.38 8.75 -2.25
C PHE A 513 -34.03 8.38 -3.59
N PRO A 514 -35.18 9.01 -3.93
CA PRO A 514 -35.87 8.71 -5.19
C PRO A 514 -35.06 9.24 -6.39
N LEU A 515 -34.97 8.45 -7.47
CA LEU A 515 -34.35 8.80 -8.72
C LEU A 515 -35.34 8.89 -9.88
N GLN A 516 -34.97 9.67 -10.91
CA GLN A 516 -35.67 9.77 -12.18
C GLN A 516 -34.70 9.41 -13.33
N PRO A 517 -34.69 8.13 -13.77
CA PRO A 517 -33.80 7.66 -14.83
C PRO A 517 -34.32 8.00 -16.22
N ASP A 518 -34.52 9.28 -16.52
CA ASP A 518 -35.11 9.83 -17.75
C ASP A 518 -34.10 10.57 -18.64
N GLY A 519 -32.79 10.50 -18.29
CA GLY A 519 -31.74 11.16 -19.04
C GLY A 519 -31.63 12.68 -18.81
N GLN A 520 -32.46 13.26 -17.94
CA GLN A 520 -32.42 14.67 -17.61
C GLN A 520 -31.65 14.94 -16.32
N TRP A 521 -31.12 16.14 -16.16
CA TRP A 521 -30.45 16.57 -14.93
C TRP A 521 -31.45 16.79 -13.82
N HIS A 522 -31.26 16.08 -12.70
CA HIS A 522 -32.05 16.25 -11.48
C HIS A 522 -31.14 16.53 -10.28
N GLU A 523 -31.69 17.28 -9.32
CA GLU A 523 -31.04 17.50 -8.03
C GLU A 523 -31.76 16.70 -6.95
N TYR A 524 -30.98 15.93 -6.20
CA TYR A 524 -31.47 15.09 -5.12
C TYR A 524 -30.96 15.58 -3.79
N THR A 525 -31.81 15.53 -2.77
CA THR A 525 -31.46 15.92 -1.39
C THR A 525 -31.57 14.71 -0.48
N ILE A 526 -30.50 14.44 0.25
CA ILE A 526 -30.36 13.30 1.16
C ILE A 526 -30.24 13.87 2.58
N PRO A 527 -31.22 13.71 3.48
CA PRO A 527 -31.27 14.35 4.80
C PRO A 527 -30.43 13.59 5.83
N VAL A 528 -29.11 13.55 5.64
CA VAL A 528 -28.16 12.79 6.50
C VAL A 528 -28.22 13.21 7.96
N GLY A 529 -28.46 14.49 8.23
CA GLY A 529 -28.60 15.02 9.59
C GLY A 529 -29.77 14.44 10.41
N GLU A 530 -30.75 13.83 9.76
CA GLU A 530 -31.88 13.15 10.42
C GLU A 530 -31.53 11.72 10.86
N HIS A 531 -30.41 11.17 10.36
CA HIS A 531 -30.01 9.80 10.69
C HIS A 531 -29.15 9.75 11.97
N PRO A 532 -29.52 8.96 12.99
CA PRO A 532 -28.83 8.97 14.29
C PRO A 532 -27.36 8.53 14.22
N LEU A 533 -26.99 7.67 13.25
CA LEU A 533 -25.61 7.21 13.07
C LEU A 533 -24.74 8.16 12.21
N TRP A 534 -25.31 9.24 11.66
CA TRP A 534 -24.54 10.33 11.05
C TRP A 534 -23.93 11.24 12.11
N GLN A 535 -24.61 11.46 13.24
CA GLN A 535 -24.26 12.44 14.26
C GLN A 535 -23.07 12.02 15.17
N GLY A 536 -22.34 13.00 15.66
CA GLY A 536 -21.39 12.87 16.77
C GLY A 536 -20.02 12.25 16.43
N LYS A 537 -19.82 11.67 15.24
CA LYS A 537 -18.60 10.96 14.86
C LYS A 537 -18.04 11.51 13.54
N ALA A 538 -16.72 11.69 13.44
CA ALA A 538 -16.13 12.14 12.18
C ALA A 538 -16.40 11.13 11.05
N ILE A 539 -16.95 11.62 9.93
CA ILE A 539 -17.18 10.81 8.73
C ILE A 539 -15.86 10.61 8.00
N ARG A 540 -15.56 9.37 7.65
CA ARG A 540 -14.27 8.94 7.07
C ARG A 540 -14.34 8.61 5.60
N ALA A 541 -15.46 8.10 5.14
CA ALA A 541 -15.74 7.82 3.74
C ALA A 541 -17.22 7.95 3.45
N ILE A 542 -17.54 8.23 2.20
CA ILE A 542 -18.89 8.22 1.66
C ILE A 542 -18.93 7.33 0.42
N ARG A 543 -20.08 6.70 0.18
CA ARG A 543 -20.37 5.89 -1.00
C ARG A 543 -21.68 6.39 -1.61
N LEU A 544 -21.67 6.59 -2.90
CA LEU A 544 -22.85 6.90 -3.69
C LEU A 544 -23.17 5.72 -4.60
N ASP A 545 -24.37 5.18 -4.47
CA ASP A 545 -24.94 4.21 -5.39
C ASP A 545 -25.93 4.99 -6.27
N PRO A 546 -25.55 5.30 -7.53
CA PRO A 546 -26.38 6.13 -8.41
C PRO A 546 -27.67 5.43 -8.85
N THR A 547 -27.83 4.16 -8.56
CA THR A 547 -29.06 3.38 -8.63
C THR A 547 -28.87 2.06 -7.87
N THR A 548 -29.93 1.49 -7.31
CA THR A 548 -29.90 0.18 -6.64
C THR A 548 -29.86 -1.00 -7.62
N GLY A 549 -29.58 -0.77 -8.90
CA GLY A 549 -29.50 -1.75 -9.97
C GLY A 549 -30.43 -1.44 -11.16
N GLY A 550 -30.65 -2.43 -12.02
CA GLY A 550 -31.54 -2.28 -13.19
C GLY A 550 -31.00 -1.40 -14.32
N ALA A 551 -29.78 -0.88 -14.19
CA ALA A 551 -29.15 -0.09 -15.23
C ALA A 551 -28.73 -0.98 -16.42
N THR A 552 -28.93 -0.48 -17.64
CA THR A 552 -28.50 -1.17 -18.87
C THR A 552 -26.98 -1.14 -18.96
N PRO A 553 -26.29 -2.29 -19.07
CA PRO A 553 -24.84 -2.30 -19.29
C PRO A 553 -24.43 -1.47 -20.52
N GLY A 554 -23.42 -0.60 -20.35
CA GLY A 554 -22.97 0.34 -21.37
C GLY A 554 -23.68 1.69 -21.36
N SER A 555 -24.82 1.85 -20.65
CA SER A 555 -25.43 3.16 -20.40
C SER A 555 -24.60 3.95 -19.38
N LYS A 556 -24.89 5.23 -19.23
CA LYS A 556 -24.06 6.15 -18.43
C LYS A 556 -24.81 6.74 -17.24
N VAL A 557 -24.06 7.04 -16.20
CA VAL A 557 -24.42 8.04 -15.19
C VAL A 557 -23.44 9.21 -15.32
N GLU A 558 -23.99 10.41 -15.21
CA GLU A 558 -23.22 11.66 -15.23
C GLU A 558 -23.54 12.46 -13.96
N ILE A 559 -22.48 12.91 -13.28
CA ILE A 559 -22.56 13.64 -12.02
C ILE A 559 -21.93 15.02 -12.23
N ASP A 560 -22.72 16.07 -12.01
CA ASP A 560 -22.28 17.46 -12.10
C ASP A 560 -21.59 17.89 -10.80
N TRP A 561 -22.22 17.67 -9.67
CA TRP A 561 -21.65 17.96 -8.36
C TRP A 561 -22.27 17.12 -7.23
N ILE A 562 -21.51 17.02 -6.14
CA ILE A 562 -21.93 16.44 -4.85
C ILE A 562 -21.47 17.40 -3.76
N LYS A 563 -22.39 17.91 -2.93
CA LYS A 563 -22.05 18.88 -1.87
C LYS A 563 -22.87 18.67 -0.60
N GLY A 564 -22.27 19.06 0.53
CA GLY A 564 -22.92 19.10 1.83
C GLY A 564 -23.51 20.46 2.14
N GLU A 565 -24.69 20.50 2.80
CA GLU A 565 -25.36 21.71 3.27
C GLU A 565 -25.80 21.57 4.74
#